data_be6e9b5c0eeb37d0d5e2d1a1c217676a
#
_entry.id   be6e9b5c0eeb37d0d5e2d1a1c217676a
#
_cell.length_a   1.000
_cell.length_b   1.000
_cell.length_c   1.000
_cell.angle_alpha   90.00
_cell.angle_beta   90.00
_cell.angle_gamma   90.00
#
_symmetry.space_group_name_H-M   'P 1'
#
loop_
_entity.id
_entity.type
_entity.pdbx_description
1 polymer ?
#
loop_
_entity_poly.entity_id
_entity_poly.type
_entity_poly.pdbx_seq_one_letter_code
_entity_poly.pdbx_strand_id
1 'polypeptide(L)'
;LTEKDIQVYLDKRKPGSSKYTTQRKEEDKVEILSGVFEGKTTGTPIGLLIKNKDQRSKDYDKLKDVFRPSHADYSYIQKYGIRDYRGGGRASARETTMRVAAGSVARKYLKEFSNIKIRGYLSQIGNIKVKEIDFNEIDNNPFFCPDKEAATEIEGLIDKLREEGDSIGAKITVTVSNLPPGLGEPVFDKLDGEIAKALMGINAVKGVEIGAGFSVIESKGSESRDEMSPEGFKSNSSGGTSGGISTGQDLIVSMALKPTSSIAKEGDTVDKEGKATKVKVTGRHDPCVGIRATPIAESMVALVLMDHLLRNRGQNAEVQSGVPEIPSSE
;
A
#
# COMPACT_ATOMS: atom_id res chain seq x y z
N LEU A 1 19.61 -13.06 -2.49
CA LEU A 1 18.84 -12.25 -1.56
C LEU A 1 19.71 -11.89 -0.36
N THR A 2 19.75 -10.61 -0.01
CA THR A 2 20.48 -10.07 1.15
C THR A 2 19.60 -9.08 1.89
N GLU A 3 19.97 -8.70 3.11
CA GLU A 3 19.29 -7.66 3.87
C GLU A 3 19.24 -6.32 3.11
N LYS A 4 20.26 -6.00 2.32
CA LYS A 4 20.31 -4.78 1.49
C LYS A 4 19.18 -4.74 0.46
N ASP A 5 18.84 -5.88 -0.14
CA ASP A 5 17.75 -5.99 -1.12
C ASP A 5 16.38 -5.63 -0.51
N ILE A 6 16.23 -5.88 0.78
CA ILE A 6 14.99 -5.60 1.54
C ILE A 6 15.02 -4.18 2.13
N GLN A 7 16.19 -3.78 2.68
CA GLN A 7 16.33 -2.54 3.42
C GLN A 7 15.99 -1.29 2.59
N VAL A 8 16.31 -1.28 1.31
CA VAL A 8 16.03 -0.17 0.41
C VAL A 8 14.52 0.19 0.36
N TYR A 9 13.65 -0.79 0.49
CA TYR A 9 12.20 -0.57 0.53
C TYR A 9 11.70 -0.22 1.93
N LEU A 10 12.29 -0.81 2.96
CA LEU A 10 12.02 -0.44 4.35
C LEU A 10 12.40 1.01 4.63
N ASP A 11 13.50 1.49 4.04
CA ASP A 11 13.95 2.88 4.18
C ASP A 11 12.96 3.88 3.58
N LYS A 12 12.26 3.53 2.50
CA LYS A 12 11.18 4.34 1.94
C LYS A 12 9.93 4.39 2.85
N ARG A 13 9.66 3.31 3.61
CA ARG A 13 8.49 3.20 4.48
C ARG A 13 8.75 3.72 5.90
N LYS A 14 9.97 3.68 6.42
CA LYS A 14 10.27 3.98 7.83
C LYS A 14 9.77 5.36 8.27
N PRO A 15 9.42 5.55 9.55
CA PRO A 15 9.11 6.86 10.11
C PRO A 15 10.36 7.74 10.18
N GLY A 16 10.15 9.07 10.20
CA GLY A 16 11.25 10.04 10.34
C GLY A 16 12.10 10.19 9.08
N SER A 17 11.64 9.72 7.93
CA SER A 17 12.30 9.89 6.63
C SER A 17 12.29 11.35 6.15
N SER A 18 11.33 12.16 6.59
CA SER A 18 11.21 13.59 6.28
C SER A 18 10.54 14.36 7.41
N LYS A 19 10.59 15.70 7.33
CA LYS A 19 9.85 16.58 8.26
C LYS A 19 8.32 16.44 8.15
N TYR A 20 7.81 15.86 7.05
CA TYR A 20 6.39 15.72 6.74
C TYR A 20 5.75 14.42 7.24
N THR A 21 6.56 13.51 7.77
CA THR A 21 6.11 12.26 8.39
C THR A 21 6.30 12.30 9.90
N THR A 22 5.79 11.28 10.61
CA THR A 22 5.97 11.18 12.06
C THR A 22 7.44 11.24 12.46
N GLN A 23 7.74 11.97 13.52
CA GLN A 23 9.10 12.20 14.03
C GLN A 23 9.64 11.05 14.90
N ARG A 24 9.09 9.84 14.75
CA ARG A 24 9.67 8.64 15.37
C ARG A 24 10.96 8.27 14.66
N LYS A 25 11.94 7.79 15.43
CA LYS A 25 13.24 7.37 14.91
C LYS A 25 13.35 5.86 14.95
N GLU A 26 12.93 5.21 13.90
CA GLU A 26 13.07 3.75 13.71
C GLU A 26 14.03 3.50 12.55
N GLU A 27 15.01 2.65 12.79
CA GLU A 27 15.94 2.22 11.74
C GLU A 27 15.27 1.20 10.80
N ASP A 28 14.28 0.47 11.31
CA ASP A 28 13.60 -0.64 10.63
C ASP A 28 14.60 -1.65 10.02
N LYS A 29 15.72 -1.86 10.71
CA LYS A 29 16.77 -2.76 10.23
C LYS A 29 16.29 -4.20 10.22
N VAL A 30 16.32 -4.81 9.03
CA VAL A 30 15.93 -6.20 8.84
C VAL A 30 17.12 -7.14 9.13
N GLU A 31 16.80 -8.28 9.73
CA GLU A 31 17.70 -9.43 9.90
C GLU A 31 17.06 -10.63 9.19
N ILE A 32 17.83 -11.34 8.36
CA ILE A 32 17.39 -12.60 7.75
C ILE A 32 17.83 -13.73 8.68
N LEU A 33 16.88 -14.49 9.22
CA LEU A 33 17.12 -15.54 10.20
C LEU A 33 17.21 -16.94 9.59
N SER A 34 16.58 -17.16 8.42
CA SER A 34 16.53 -18.45 7.74
C SER A 34 16.15 -18.31 6.27
N GLY A 35 16.27 -19.40 5.52
CA GLY A 35 15.82 -19.49 4.11
C GLY A 35 16.80 -18.91 3.09
N VAL A 36 17.99 -18.45 3.52
CA VAL A 36 19.04 -17.92 2.65
C VAL A 36 20.39 -18.50 3.02
N PHE A 37 21.15 -18.92 2.04
CA PHE A 37 22.52 -19.39 2.19
C PHE A 37 23.41 -18.81 1.07
N GLU A 38 24.54 -18.21 1.42
CA GLU A 38 25.47 -17.57 0.48
C GLU A 38 24.77 -16.62 -0.52
N GLY A 39 23.80 -15.82 -0.04
CA GLY A 39 23.07 -14.85 -0.85
C GLY A 39 21.99 -15.44 -1.76
N LYS A 40 21.72 -16.74 -1.69
CA LYS A 40 20.68 -17.43 -2.48
C LYS A 40 19.58 -17.97 -1.57
N THR A 41 18.34 -17.88 -2.03
CA THR A 41 17.21 -18.53 -1.35
C THR A 41 17.31 -20.04 -1.48
N THR A 42 16.99 -20.77 -0.42
CA THR A 42 17.11 -22.23 -0.35
C THR A 42 15.83 -22.97 -0.70
N GLY A 43 14.73 -22.26 -0.98
CA GLY A 43 13.40 -22.84 -1.18
C GLY A 43 12.67 -23.18 0.13
N THR A 44 13.30 -22.95 1.27
CA THR A 44 12.67 -23.11 2.61
C THR A 44 12.09 -21.75 3.08
N PRO A 45 11.26 -21.72 4.15
CA PRO A 45 10.70 -20.48 4.66
C PRO A 45 11.78 -19.46 5.03
N ILE A 46 11.59 -18.21 4.58
CA ILE A 46 12.47 -17.09 4.87
C ILE A 46 11.97 -16.41 6.16
N GLY A 47 12.74 -16.52 7.23
CA GLY A 47 12.49 -15.86 8.51
C GLY A 47 13.08 -14.44 8.50
N LEU A 48 12.25 -13.43 8.79
CA LEU A 48 12.66 -12.02 8.86
C LEU A 48 12.35 -11.45 10.24
N LEU A 49 13.27 -10.68 10.79
CA LEU A 49 13.10 -9.98 12.06
C LEU A 49 13.41 -8.49 11.90
N ILE A 50 12.54 -7.65 12.45
CA ILE A 50 12.76 -6.20 12.56
C ILE A 50 12.40 -5.78 13.99
N LYS A 51 13.39 -5.30 14.75
CA LYS A 51 13.21 -4.88 16.15
C LYS A 51 12.47 -3.56 16.24
N ASN A 52 11.56 -3.41 17.21
CA ASN A 52 10.86 -2.16 17.53
C ASN A 52 11.66 -1.42 18.62
N LYS A 53 12.42 -0.38 18.25
CA LYS A 53 13.37 0.30 19.15
C LYS A 53 12.80 1.57 19.81
N ASP A 54 11.96 2.34 19.13
CA ASP A 54 11.41 3.63 19.64
C ASP A 54 9.95 3.49 20.12
N GLN A 55 9.62 2.37 20.74
CA GLN A 55 8.33 2.20 21.40
C GLN A 55 8.33 2.93 22.76
N ARG A 56 7.32 3.79 22.98
CA ARG A 56 7.10 4.54 24.22
C ARG A 56 5.74 4.21 24.80
N SER A 57 5.67 3.15 25.58
CA SER A 57 4.41 2.66 26.17
C SER A 57 3.70 3.72 27.05
N LYS A 58 4.47 4.59 27.69
CA LYS A 58 3.95 5.69 28.53
C LYS A 58 3.10 6.71 27.75
N ASP A 59 3.32 6.87 26.44
CA ASP A 59 2.55 7.76 25.58
C ASP A 59 1.07 7.30 25.46
N TYR A 60 0.78 6.05 25.83
CA TYR A 60 -0.53 5.41 25.71
C TYR A 60 -1.25 5.21 27.05
N ASP A 61 -0.64 5.56 28.19
CA ASP A 61 -1.24 5.33 29.51
C ASP A 61 -2.61 6.03 29.67
N LYS A 62 -2.74 7.25 29.14
CA LYS A 62 -4.00 8.01 29.12
C LYS A 62 -5.08 7.39 28.22
N LEU A 63 -4.72 6.47 27.35
CA LEU A 63 -5.61 5.79 26.40
C LEU A 63 -6.02 4.40 26.89
N LYS A 64 -5.57 3.99 28.08
CA LYS A 64 -5.85 2.67 28.65
C LYS A 64 -7.34 2.41 28.82
N ASP A 65 -8.05 3.40 29.31
CA ASP A 65 -9.44 3.26 29.74
C ASP A 65 -10.44 4.00 28.82
N VAL A 66 -9.96 4.55 27.68
CA VAL A 66 -10.80 5.27 26.72
C VAL A 66 -10.63 4.73 25.31
N PHE A 67 -11.60 4.95 24.44
CA PHE A 67 -11.55 4.53 23.05
C PHE A 67 -11.28 5.72 22.14
N ARG A 68 -10.26 5.62 21.30
CA ARG A 68 -10.01 6.63 20.26
C ARG A 68 -11.07 6.52 19.17
N PRO A 69 -11.77 7.61 18.82
CA PRO A 69 -12.73 7.61 17.72
C PRO A 69 -12.06 7.11 16.41
N SER A 70 -12.78 6.29 15.65
CA SER A 70 -12.31 5.70 14.38
C SER A 70 -11.00 4.89 14.43
N HIS A 71 -10.53 4.54 15.64
CA HIS A 71 -9.44 3.59 15.85
C HIS A 71 -9.98 2.21 16.24
N ALA A 72 -9.18 1.16 16.11
CA ALA A 72 -9.61 -0.21 16.38
C ALA A 72 -9.76 -0.55 17.89
N ASP A 73 -9.62 0.41 18.79
CA ASP A 73 -9.64 0.20 20.23
C ASP A 73 -10.91 -0.51 20.72
N TYR A 74 -12.07 0.04 20.33
CA TYR A 74 -13.38 -0.50 20.70
C TYR A 74 -13.62 -1.88 20.08
N SER A 75 -13.39 -2.02 18.76
CA SER A 75 -13.63 -3.27 18.06
C SER A 75 -12.76 -4.42 18.56
N TYR A 76 -11.53 -4.15 18.99
CA TYR A 76 -10.64 -5.17 19.58
C TYR A 76 -11.16 -5.63 20.94
N ILE A 77 -11.61 -4.73 21.81
CA ILE A 77 -12.22 -5.08 23.09
C ILE A 77 -13.48 -5.92 22.87
N GLN A 78 -14.36 -5.51 21.96
CA GLN A 78 -15.59 -6.24 21.66
C GLN A 78 -15.31 -7.65 21.12
N LYS A 79 -14.25 -7.81 20.32
CA LYS A 79 -13.91 -9.09 19.70
C LYS A 79 -13.16 -10.03 20.65
N TYR A 80 -12.17 -9.50 21.37
CA TYR A 80 -11.21 -10.32 22.12
C TYR A 80 -11.37 -10.23 23.64
N GLY A 81 -12.23 -9.34 24.15
CA GLY A 81 -12.42 -9.07 25.58
C GLY A 81 -11.25 -8.32 26.23
N ILE A 82 -10.12 -8.22 25.55
CA ILE A 82 -8.89 -7.55 26.03
C ILE A 82 -8.26 -6.71 24.92
N ARG A 83 -7.48 -5.72 25.33
CA ARG A 83 -6.67 -4.88 24.42
C ARG A 83 -5.34 -4.54 25.07
N ASP A 84 -4.24 -4.80 24.38
CA ASP A 84 -2.97 -4.20 24.73
C ASP A 84 -2.92 -2.75 24.25
N TYR A 85 -3.02 -1.80 25.18
CA TYR A 85 -3.06 -0.35 24.88
C TYR A 85 -1.67 0.24 24.59
N ARG A 86 -0.57 -0.47 24.90
CA ARG A 86 0.81 0.04 24.90
C ARG A 86 1.36 0.42 23.52
N GLY A 87 0.59 0.24 22.44
CA GLY A 87 0.97 0.56 21.06
C GLY A 87 1.78 -0.56 20.40
N GLY A 88 2.04 -0.42 19.09
CA GLY A 88 2.83 -1.38 18.32
C GLY A 88 2.13 -2.69 17.95
N GLY A 89 0.88 -2.91 18.41
CA GLY A 89 0.09 -4.10 18.09
C GLY A 89 -0.45 -4.13 16.66
N ARG A 90 -1.30 -5.13 16.37
CA ARG A 90 -1.85 -5.37 15.02
C ARG A 90 -2.73 -4.25 14.47
N ALA A 91 -3.30 -3.40 15.33
CA ALA A 91 -4.01 -2.19 14.91
C ALA A 91 -3.08 -1.01 14.57
N SER A 92 -1.78 -1.14 14.83
CA SER A 92 -0.79 -0.11 14.53
C SER A 92 -0.25 -0.29 13.12
N ALA A 93 -0.01 0.83 12.42
CA ALA A 93 0.69 0.83 11.14
C ALA A 93 2.12 0.23 11.21
N ARG A 94 2.65 -0.03 12.40
CA ARG A 94 3.93 -0.72 12.61
C ARG A 94 3.95 -2.11 11.98
N GLU A 95 2.84 -2.84 12.01
CA GLU A 95 2.75 -4.19 11.43
C GLU A 95 3.07 -4.21 9.92
N THR A 96 2.82 -3.11 9.20
CA THR A 96 3.10 -3.00 7.76
C THR A 96 4.58 -3.06 7.41
N THR A 97 5.47 -2.89 8.39
CA THR A 97 6.93 -3.08 8.22
C THR A 97 7.23 -4.49 7.70
N MET A 98 6.55 -5.51 8.25
CA MET A 98 6.74 -6.89 7.81
C MET A 98 6.15 -7.17 6.44
N ARG A 99 5.07 -6.47 6.06
CA ARG A 99 4.50 -6.53 4.71
C ARG A 99 5.49 -6.00 3.67
N VAL A 100 6.16 -4.89 3.98
CA VAL A 100 7.20 -4.32 3.10
C VAL A 100 8.40 -5.25 3.02
N ALA A 101 8.86 -5.81 4.13
CA ALA A 101 9.97 -6.76 4.13
C ALA A 101 9.67 -7.99 3.25
N ALA A 102 8.51 -8.62 3.42
CA ALA A 102 8.08 -9.76 2.60
C ALA A 102 7.88 -9.37 1.13
N GLY A 103 7.21 -8.23 0.88
CA GLY A 103 6.99 -7.71 -0.48
C GLY A 103 8.29 -7.38 -1.22
N SER A 104 9.34 -6.98 -0.50
CA SER A 104 10.66 -6.74 -1.10
C SER A 104 11.29 -7.99 -1.68
N VAL A 105 11.11 -9.14 -1.03
CA VAL A 105 11.55 -10.45 -1.55
C VAL A 105 10.80 -10.77 -2.84
N ALA A 106 9.47 -10.61 -2.83
CA ALA A 106 8.65 -10.81 -4.02
C ALA A 106 9.05 -9.87 -5.17
N ARG A 107 9.23 -8.57 -4.90
CA ARG A 107 9.66 -7.57 -5.90
C ARG A 107 10.99 -7.93 -6.54
N LYS A 108 11.96 -8.38 -5.75
CA LYS A 108 13.26 -8.79 -6.28
C LYS A 108 13.10 -9.92 -7.29
N TYR A 109 12.34 -10.96 -6.94
CA TYR A 109 12.07 -12.08 -7.84
C TYR A 109 11.35 -11.63 -9.11
N LEU A 110 10.25 -10.90 -8.98
CA LEU A 110 9.45 -10.41 -10.11
C LEU A 110 10.29 -9.56 -11.08
N LYS A 111 11.18 -8.71 -10.55
CA LYS A 111 12.08 -7.89 -11.35
C LYS A 111 13.13 -8.73 -12.08
N GLU A 112 13.78 -9.67 -11.38
CA GLU A 112 14.92 -10.42 -11.94
C GLU A 112 14.49 -11.51 -12.93
N PHE A 113 13.35 -12.15 -12.71
CA PHE A 113 12.90 -13.30 -13.51
C PHE A 113 11.82 -12.96 -14.55
N SER A 114 11.13 -11.86 -14.41
CA SER A 114 10.00 -11.48 -15.29
C SER A 114 10.08 -10.02 -15.73
N ASN A 115 11.10 -9.26 -15.31
CA ASN A 115 11.24 -7.82 -15.59
C ASN A 115 10.00 -6.98 -15.19
N ILE A 116 9.15 -7.50 -14.31
CA ILE A 116 7.96 -6.80 -13.82
C ILE A 116 8.39 -5.61 -12.97
N LYS A 117 7.87 -4.43 -13.28
CA LYS A 117 8.15 -3.18 -12.58
C LYS A 117 6.90 -2.73 -11.83
N ILE A 118 7.03 -2.47 -10.52
CA ILE A 118 5.95 -2.02 -9.66
C ILE A 118 6.29 -0.61 -9.18
N ARG A 119 5.46 0.38 -9.48
CA ARG A 119 5.64 1.79 -9.11
C ARG A 119 4.38 2.33 -8.46
N GLY A 120 4.50 2.71 -7.19
CA GLY A 120 3.45 3.39 -6.45
C GLY A 120 3.72 4.88 -6.35
N TYR A 121 2.66 5.68 -6.33
CA TYR A 121 2.75 7.12 -6.17
C TYR A 121 1.51 7.71 -5.51
N LEU A 122 1.69 8.86 -4.88
CA LEU A 122 0.61 9.66 -4.33
C LEU A 122 -0.10 10.36 -5.49
N SER A 123 -1.33 9.92 -5.82
CA SER A 123 -2.11 10.47 -6.93
C SER A 123 -3.08 11.58 -6.50
N GLN A 124 -3.39 11.66 -5.19
CA GLN A 124 -4.20 12.74 -4.63
C GLN A 124 -3.99 12.85 -3.12
N ILE A 125 -4.01 14.06 -2.58
CA ILE A 125 -4.09 14.33 -1.15
C ILE A 125 -5.10 15.44 -0.89
N GLY A 126 -6.14 15.16 -0.09
CA GLY A 126 -7.26 16.07 0.04
C GLY A 126 -7.84 16.45 -1.32
N ASN A 127 -7.83 17.74 -1.63
CA ASN A 127 -8.31 18.27 -2.91
C ASN A 127 -7.22 18.46 -3.97
N ILE A 128 -5.95 18.23 -3.62
CA ILE A 128 -4.82 18.36 -4.55
C ILE A 128 -4.71 17.05 -5.33
N LYS A 129 -4.95 17.11 -6.63
CA LYS A 129 -4.84 15.98 -7.55
C LYS A 129 -3.59 16.14 -8.42
N VAL A 130 -2.89 15.06 -8.64
CA VAL A 130 -1.83 14.96 -9.65
C VAL A 130 -2.43 15.15 -11.03
N LYS A 131 -1.81 16.00 -11.84
CA LYS A 131 -2.22 16.31 -13.22
C LYS A 131 -1.30 15.63 -14.22
N GLU A 132 -0.01 15.60 -13.93
CA GLU A 132 1.01 15.02 -14.79
C GLU A 132 1.73 13.88 -14.04
N ILE A 133 2.05 12.81 -14.75
CA ILE A 133 2.73 11.64 -14.18
C ILE A 133 4.13 11.55 -14.79
N ASP A 134 5.13 12.06 -14.07
CA ASP A 134 6.52 11.76 -14.33
C ASP A 134 7.05 10.77 -13.28
N PHE A 135 7.26 9.53 -13.69
CA PHE A 135 7.77 8.49 -12.79
C PHE A 135 9.17 8.79 -12.23
N ASN A 136 9.94 9.68 -12.85
CA ASN A 136 11.25 10.07 -12.34
C ASN A 136 11.13 11.01 -11.13
N GLU A 137 10.04 11.77 -11.01
CA GLU A 137 9.81 12.68 -9.90
C GLU A 137 9.38 11.99 -8.60
N ILE A 138 8.88 10.74 -8.67
CA ILE A 138 8.36 10.01 -7.48
C ILE A 138 9.40 9.92 -6.36
N ASP A 139 10.64 9.65 -6.69
CA ASP A 139 11.73 9.48 -5.71
C ASP A 139 12.48 10.82 -5.43
N ASN A 140 12.13 11.92 -6.11
CA ASN A 140 12.80 13.23 -5.98
C ASN A 140 12.15 14.13 -4.92
N ASN A 141 11.02 13.73 -4.37
CA ASN A 141 10.34 14.47 -3.31
C ASN A 141 9.88 13.54 -2.18
N PRO A 142 9.63 14.07 -0.96
CA PRO A 142 9.31 13.25 0.20
C PRO A 142 7.87 12.71 0.21
N PHE A 143 7.07 13.00 -0.81
CA PHE A 143 5.65 12.64 -0.88
C PHE A 143 5.38 11.46 -1.81
N PHE A 144 6.38 10.97 -2.55
CA PHE A 144 6.19 10.04 -3.68
C PHE A 144 5.21 10.60 -4.72
N CYS A 145 5.23 11.90 -4.94
CA CYS A 145 4.37 12.60 -5.88
C CYS A 145 5.04 12.64 -7.27
N PRO A 146 4.38 12.21 -8.35
CA PRO A 146 4.95 12.24 -9.70
C PRO A 146 4.84 13.62 -10.38
N ASP A 147 4.20 14.59 -9.74
CA ASP A 147 3.92 15.93 -10.25
C ASP A 147 4.61 16.96 -9.35
N LYS A 148 5.54 17.71 -9.92
CA LYS A 148 6.37 18.68 -9.20
C LYS A 148 5.57 19.88 -8.67
N GLU A 149 4.56 20.34 -9.44
CA GLU A 149 3.70 21.44 -8.99
C GLU A 149 2.81 20.97 -7.84
N ALA A 150 2.17 19.81 -7.99
CA ALA A 150 1.38 19.22 -6.93
C ALA A 150 2.22 18.94 -5.67
N ALA A 151 3.49 18.50 -5.79
CA ALA A 151 4.37 18.29 -4.65
C ALA A 151 4.61 19.58 -3.84
N THR A 152 4.72 20.73 -4.52
CA THR A 152 4.86 22.03 -3.85
C THR A 152 3.57 22.44 -3.12
N GLU A 153 2.40 22.23 -3.72
CA GLU A 153 1.12 22.49 -3.06
C GLU A 153 0.92 21.57 -1.84
N ILE A 154 1.32 20.31 -1.96
CA ILE A 154 1.26 19.31 -0.87
C ILE A 154 2.13 19.74 0.31
N GLU A 155 3.31 20.29 0.06
CA GLU A 155 4.19 20.78 1.12
C GLU A 155 3.47 21.82 1.99
N GLY A 156 2.86 22.82 1.37
CA GLY A 156 2.11 23.88 2.06
C GLY A 156 0.91 23.34 2.83
N LEU A 157 0.17 22.37 2.25
CA LEU A 157 -0.96 21.73 2.92
C LEU A 157 -0.52 20.96 4.18
N ILE A 158 0.55 20.19 4.09
CA ILE A 158 1.03 19.37 5.22
C ILE A 158 1.56 20.26 6.35
N ASP A 159 2.28 21.35 6.04
CA ASP A 159 2.76 22.29 7.05
C ASP A 159 1.59 22.95 7.78
N LYS A 160 0.54 23.37 7.08
CA LYS A 160 -0.69 23.91 7.67
C LYS A 160 -1.39 22.88 8.58
N LEU A 161 -1.55 21.64 8.14
CA LEU A 161 -2.17 20.58 8.94
C LEU A 161 -1.39 20.26 10.22
N ARG A 162 -0.07 20.36 10.17
CA ARG A 162 0.78 20.20 11.37
C ARG A 162 0.56 21.32 12.38
N GLU A 163 0.44 22.56 11.93
CA GLU A 163 0.13 23.71 12.79
C GLU A 163 -1.27 23.56 13.42
N GLU A 164 -2.24 23.11 12.65
CA GLU A 164 -3.61 22.89 13.11
C GLU A 164 -3.77 21.64 14.00
N GLY A 165 -2.77 20.75 14.03
CA GLY A 165 -2.84 19.46 14.73
C GLY A 165 -3.86 18.50 14.14
N ASP A 166 -4.08 18.56 12.82
CA ASP A 166 -5.06 17.78 12.07
C ASP A 166 -4.41 16.81 11.08
N SER A 167 -5.23 16.11 10.30
CA SER A 167 -4.80 15.14 9.31
C SER A 167 -5.70 15.15 8.09
N ILE A 168 -5.21 14.56 6.99
CA ILE A 168 -5.94 14.47 5.72
C ILE A 168 -5.77 13.10 5.08
N GLY A 169 -6.76 12.72 4.25
CA GLY A 169 -6.74 11.50 3.47
C GLY A 169 -5.97 11.63 2.17
N ALA A 170 -5.70 10.48 1.54
CA ALA A 170 -4.97 10.42 0.29
C ALA A 170 -5.48 9.30 -0.62
N LYS A 171 -5.19 9.42 -1.92
CA LYS A 171 -5.29 8.35 -2.92
C LYS A 171 -3.88 7.97 -3.36
N ILE A 172 -3.59 6.69 -3.32
CA ILE A 172 -2.35 6.10 -3.83
C ILE A 172 -2.70 5.29 -5.06
N THR A 173 -1.90 5.43 -6.11
CA THR A 173 -2.00 4.59 -7.31
C THR A 173 -0.74 3.74 -7.43
N VAL A 174 -0.91 2.48 -7.80
CA VAL A 174 0.18 1.56 -8.13
C VAL A 174 0.00 1.13 -9.57
N THR A 175 1.04 1.32 -10.37
CA THR A 175 1.13 0.83 -11.74
C THR A 175 2.14 -0.31 -11.81
N VAL A 176 1.78 -1.39 -12.49
CA VAL A 176 2.66 -2.53 -12.75
C VAL A 176 2.84 -2.67 -14.25
N SER A 177 4.04 -2.47 -14.73
CA SER A 177 4.38 -2.65 -16.14
C SER A 177 5.16 -3.95 -16.39
N ASN A 178 5.14 -4.40 -17.64
CA ASN A 178 5.70 -5.68 -18.08
C ASN A 178 5.03 -6.88 -17.37
N LEU A 179 3.77 -6.77 -17.03
CA LEU A 179 3.01 -7.88 -16.47
C LEU A 179 2.63 -8.85 -17.61
N PRO A 180 3.06 -10.11 -17.59
CA PRO A 180 2.67 -11.04 -18.64
C PRO A 180 1.17 -11.30 -18.61
N PRO A 181 0.52 -11.59 -19.75
CA PRO A 181 -0.85 -12.07 -19.76
C PRO A 181 -0.94 -13.45 -19.07
N GLY A 182 -2.11 -13.78 -18.52
CA GLY A 182 -2.39 -15.10 -17.98
C GLY A 182 -2.20 -15.27 -16.47
N LEU A 183 -1.89 -14.22 -15.71
CA LEU A 183 -1.84 -14.30 -14.24
C LEU A 183 -3.20 -14.00 -13.64
N GLY A 184 -3.66 -14.85 -12.76
CA GLY A 184 -4.97 -14.80 -12.14
C GLY A 184 -5.80 -16.04 -12.43
N GLU A 185 -6.92 -16.18 -11.74
CA GLU A 185 -7.80 -17.34 -11.85
C GLU A 185 -9.23 -16.91 -12.16
N PRO A 186 -9.99 -17.71 -12.93
CA PRO A 186 -11.42 -17.47 -13.07
C PRO A 186 -12.15 -17.90 -11.80
N VAL A 187 -13.22 -17.19 -11.52
CA VAL A 187 -14.24 -17.24 -10.51
C VAL A 187 -13.77 -16.81 -9.14
N PHE A 188 -12.95 -17.55 -8.41
CA PHE A 188 -12.69 -17.24 -6.99
C PHE A 188 -11.44 -16.40 -6.75
N ASP A 189 -10.30 -16.78 -7.27
CA ASP A 189 -9.03 -16.10 -7.02
C ASP A 189 -8.67 -15.14 -8.18
N LYS A 190 -9.62 -14.30 -8.57
CA LYS A 190 -9.41 -13.28 -9.59
C LYS A 190 -8.29 -12.36 -9.16
N LEU A 191 -7.36 -12.04 -10.07
CA LEU A 191 -6.21 -11.18 -9.79
C LEU A 191 -6.60 -9.80 -9.23
N ASP A 192 -7.58 -9.16 -9.85
CA ASP A 192 -8.14 -7.88 -9.39
C ASP A 192 -8.79 -8.00 -8.00
N GLY A 193 -9.52 -9.09 -7.76
CA GLY A 193 -10.14 -9.39 -6.47
C GLY A 193 -9.10 -9.60 -5.36
N GLU A 194 -8.05 -10.40 -5.60
CA GLU A 194 -6.99 -10.66 -4.62
C GLU A 194 -6.15 -9.40 -4.35
N ILE A 195 -5.85 -8.58 -5.36
CA ILE A 195 -5.20 -7.28 -5.18
C ILE A 195 -6.09 -6.35 -4.34
N ALA A 196 -7.37 -6.24 -4.65
CA ALA A 196 -8.30 -5.42 -3.89
C ALA A 196 -8.37 -5.86 -2.42
N LYS A 197 -8.44 -7.15 -2.14
CA LYS A 197 -8.41 -7.75 -0.80
C LYS A 197 -7.12 -7.41 -0.06
N ALA A 198 -5.97 -7.55 -0.72
CA ALA A 198 -4.66 -7.27 -0.15
C ALA A 198 -4.50 -5.78 0.23
N LEU A 199 -4.90 -4.88 -0.66
CA LEU A 199 -4.85 -3.43 -0.44
C LEU A 199 -5.88 -2.98 0.61
N MET A 200 -7.11 -3.53 0.60
CA MET A 200 -8.12 -3.25 1.62
C MET A 200 -7.67 -3.70 3.02
N GLY A 201 -6.77 -4.68 3.10
CA GLY A 201 -6.14 -5.13 4.35
C GLY A 201 -5.09 -4.16 4.92
N ILE A 202 -4.73 -3.07 4.22
CA ILE A 202 -3.82 -2.04 4.73
C ILE A 202 -4.57 -1.12 5.68
N ASN A 203 -3.95 -0.76 6.81
CA ASN A 203 -4.53 0.16 7.78
C ASN A 203 -4.96 1.47 7.11
N ALA A 204 -6.14 2.00 7.50
CA ALA A 204 -6.76 3.22 7.01
C ALA A 204 -7.33 3.17 5.58
N VAL A 205 -7.12 2.12 4.80
CA VAL A 205 -7.75 1.98 3.48
C VAL A 205 -9.26 1.84 3.61
N LYS A 206 -10.01 2.52 2.72
CA LYS A 206 -11.48 2.59 2.70
C LYS A 206 -12.08 2.31 1.33
N GLY A 207 -11.27 2.25 0.29
CA GLY A 207 -11.70 1.94 -1.06
C GLY A 207 -10.52 1.49 -1.90
N VAL A 208 -10.81 0.64 -2.88
CA VAL A 208 -9.87 0.18 -3.90
C VAL A 208 -10.56 0.27 -5.24
N GLU A 209 -9.85 0.72 -6.25
CA GLU A 209 -10.30 0.83 -7.64
C GLU A 209 -9.30 0.14 -8.56
N ILE A 210 -9.81 -0.57 -9.57
CA ILE A 210 -9.00 -1.17 -10.65
C ILE A 210 -9.31 -0.42 -11.94
N GLY A 211 -8.29 0.01 -12.67
CA GLY A 211 -8.46 0.78 -13.92
C GLY A 211 -9.29 2.04 -13.73
N ALA A 212 -10.35 2.20 -14.52
CA ALA A 212 -11.28 3.33 -14.43
C ALA A 212 -12.05 3.39 -13.10
N GLY A 213 -12.08 2.29 -12.32
CA GLY A 213 -12.71 2.26 -11.01
C GLY A 213 -14.18 2.72 -11.04
N PHE A 214 -14.57 3.58 -10.11
CA PHE A 214 -15.94 4.08 -10.03
C PHE A 214 -16.35 4.99 -11.19
N SER A 215 -15.40 5.59 -11.92
CA SER A 215 -15.76 6.44 -13.09
C SER A 215 -16.35 5.64 -14.25
N VAL A 216 -16.21 4.31 -14.27
CA VAL A 216 -16.79 3.45 -15.30
C VAL A 216 -18.32 3.56 -15.38
N ILE A 217 -19.00 3.94 -14.28
CA ILE A 217 -20.46 4.10 -14.24
C ILE A 217 -20.95 5.27 -15.11
N GLU A 218 -20.08 6.22 -15.43
CA GLU A 218 -20.38 7.38 -16.27
C GLU A 218 -20.21 7.09 -17.76
N SER A 219 -19.58 5.94 -18.09
CA SER A 219 -19.24 5.56 -19.47
C SER A 219 -20.27 4.60 -20.07
N LYS A 220 -20.49 4.73 -21.37
CA LYS A 220 -21.23 3.72 -22.14
C LYS A 220 -20.33 2.53 -22.43
N GLY A 221 -20.92 1.37 -22.68
CA GLY A 221 -20.17 0.16 -23.03
C GLY A 221 -19.28 0.31 -24.26
N SER A 222 -19.66 1.15 -25.23
CA SER A 222 -18.81 1.47 -26.39
C SER A 222 -17.61 2.37 -26.07
N GLU A 223 -17.66 3.10 -24.96
CA GLU A 223 -16.61 4.03 -24.51
C GLU A 223 -15.62 3.35 -23.54
N SER A 224 -16.11 2.39 -22.74
CA SER A 224 -15.31 1.73 -21.70
C SER A 224 -14.66 0.41 -22.13
N ARG A 225 -15.01 -0.14 -23.30
CA ARG A 225 -14.39 -1.37 -23.81
C ARG A 225 -12.99 -1.10 -24.31
N ASP A 226 -12.02 -1.91 -23.87
CA ASP A 226 -10.65 -1.84 -24.32
C ASP A 226 -10.50 -2.55 -25.68
N GLU A 227 -10.68 -1.80 -26.77
CA GLU A 227 -10.57 -2.32 -28.14
C GLU A 227 -9.13 -2.72 -28.44
N MET A 228 -8.97 -3.73 -29.29
CA MET A 228 -7.69 -4.27 -29.69
C MET A 228 -7.45 -4.08 -31.19
N SER A 229 -6.20 -3.90 -31.56
CA SER A 229 -5.70 -3.94 -32.94
C SER A 229 -4.42 -4.78 -32.99
N PRO A 230 -3.90 -5.11 -34.18
CA PRO A 230 -2.61 -5.77 -34.29
C PRO A 230 -1.44 -5.00 -33.68
N GLU A 231 -1.56 -3.67 -33.59
CA GLU A 231 -0.55 -2.77 -33.01
C GLU A 231 -0.64 -2.66 -31.49
N GLY A 232 -1.76 -3.08 -30.88
CA GLY A 232 -1.94 -3.05 -29.44
C GLY A 232 -3.37 -2.75 -28.98
N PHE A 233 -3.54 -2.65 -27.67
CA PHE A 233 -4.76 -2.18 -27.04
C PHE A 233 -4.89 -0.67 -27.26
N LYS A 234 -6.13 -0.20 -27.49
CA LYS A 234 -6.44 1.23 -27.72
C LYS A 234 -6.72 2.00 -26.43
N SER A 235 -7.02 1.31 -25.34
CA SER A 235 -7.31 1.87 -24.02
C SER A 235 -7.05 0.83 -22.95
N ASN A 236 -7.07 1.24 -21.66
CA ASN A 236 -6.89 0.36 -20.52
C ASN A 236 -7.89 0.72 -19.39
N SER A 237 -9.15 0.81 -19.73
CA SER A 237 -10.23 1.09 -18.76
C SER A 237 -10.38 -0.02 -17.74
N SER A 238 -10.12 -1.25 -18.14
CA SER A 238 -10.13 -2.44 -17.26
C SER A 238 -8.93 -2.51 -16.31
N GLY A 239 -7.90 -1.68 -16.52
CA GLY A 239 -6.74 -1.61 -15.65
C GLY A 239 -5.86 -2.85 -15.68
N GLY A 240 -5.69 -3.49 -16.85
CA GLY A 240 -4.77 -4.60 -17.06
C GLY A 240 -5.31 -5.98 -16.69
N THR A 241 -6.61 -6.10 -16.37
CA THR A 241 -7.25 -7.40 -16.07
C THR A 241 -8.56 -7.57 -16.83
N SER A 242 -8.84 -8.79 -17.27
CA SER A 242 -10.12 -9.16 -17.87
C SER A 242 -10.50 -10.56 -17.41
N GLY A 243 -11.74 -10.72 -16.94
CA GLY A 243 -12.19 -12.00 -16.39
C GLY A 243 -11.45 -12.45 -15.12
N GLY A 244 -10.68 -11.58 -14.47
CA GLY A 244 -9.84 -11.89 -13.32
C GLY A 244 -8.42 -12.32 -13.66
N ILE A 245 -8.02 -12.18 -14.92
CA ILE A 245 -6.72 -12.62 -15.45
C ILE A 245 -6.02 -11.42 -16.09
N SER A 246 -4.69 -11.31 -15.94
CA SER A 246 -3.91 -10.24 -16.56
C SER A 246 -3.94 -10.32 -18.08
N THR A 247 -4.01 -9.16 -18.74
CA THR A 247 -4.11 -9.04 -20.20
C THR A 247 -2.79 -8.78 -20.91
N GLY A 248 -1.72 -8.50 -20.16
CA GLY A 248 -0.44 -8.00 -20.71
C GLY A 248 -0.35 -6.47 -20.72
N GLN A 249 -1.45 -5.76 -20.50
CA GLN A 249 -1.43 -4.32 -20.27
C GLN A 249 -0.93 -3.97 -18.87
N ASP A 250 -0.57 -2.70 -18.68
CA ASP A 250 -0.23 -2.21 -17.35
C ASP A 250 -1.39 -2.43 -16.38
N LEU A 251 -1.08 -3.06 -15.23
CA LEU A 251 -2.04 -3.16 -14.15
C LEU A 251 -2.07 -1.82 -13.39
N ILE A 252 -3.26 -1.24 -13.30
CA ILE A 252 -3.49 0.04 -12.63
C ILE A 252 -4.46 -0.17 -11.47
N VAL A 253 -3.99 0.08 -10.25
CA VAL A 253 -4.82 -0.03 -9.05
C VAL A 253 -4.65 1.20 -8.18
N SER A 254 -5.76 1.71 -7.64
CA SER A 254 -5.77 2.84 -6.73
C SER A 254 -6.42 2.47 -5.39
N MET A 255 -5.98 3.10 -4.31
CA MET A 255 -6.61 2.94 -3.00
C MET A 255 -6.80 4.28 -2.30
N ALA A 256 -7.93 4.43 -1.62
CA ALA A 256 -8.27 5.60 -0.82
C ALA A 256 -7.99 5.33 0.66
N LEU A 257 -7.23 6.22 1.29
CA LEU A 257 -6.92 6.16 2.73
C LEU A 257 -7.66 7.29 3.45
N LYS A 258 -8.33 6.94 4.53
CA LYS A 258 -8.92 7.95 5.41
C LYS A 258 -7.85 8.73 6.17
N PRO A 259 -8.13 9.95 6.64
CA PRO A 259 -7.28 10.66 7.58
C PRO A 259 -6.98 9.82 8.82
N THR A 260 -5.81 10.00 9.43
CA THR A 260 -5.55 9.38 10.74
C THR A 260 -6.48 9.98 11.80
N SER A 261 -7.07 9.12 12.61
CA SER A 261 -7.96 9.55 13.70
C SER A 261 -7.22 9.95 14.98
N SER A 262 -5.93 9.69 15.04
CA SER A 262 -5.07 10.08 16.16
C SER A 262 -4.51 11.48 15.88
N ILE A 263 -5.27 12.51 16.24
CA ILE A 263 -4.95 13.93 16.01
C ILE A 263 -4.86 14.70 17.33
N ALA A 264 -4.25 15.89 17.29
CA ALA A 264 -4.07 16.75 18.47
C ALA A 264 -5.29 17.61 18.80
N LYS A 265 -6.45 17.32 18.19
CA LYS A 265 -7.73 17.94 18.49
C LYS A 265 -8.52 17.08 19.49
N GLU A 266 -9.22 17.74 20.40
CA GLU A 266 -10.11 17.06 21.35
C GLU A 266 -11.35 16.54 20.63
N GLY A 267 -11.77 15.32 20.96
CA GLY A 267 -12.95 14.67 20.41
C GLY A 267 -13.75 13.95 21.49
N ASP A 268 -15.06 13.81 21.26
CA ASP A 268 -15.96 13.08 22.15
C ASP A 268 -15.76 11.57 21.99
N THR A 269 -15.83 10.85 23.10
CA THR A 269 -15.71 9.40 23.16
C THR A 269 -16.39 8.84 24.41
N VAL A 270 -16.22 7.54 24.64
CA VAL A 270 -16.63 6.88 25.89
C VAL A 270 -15.44 6.16 26.53
N ASP A 271 -15.50 6.01 27.83
CA ASP A 271 -14.58 5.14 28.57
C ASP A 271 -15.02 3.66 28.52
N LYS A 272 -14.26 2.79 29.15
CA LYS A 272 -14.53 1.34 29.19
C LYS A 272 -15.80 0.98 29.96
N GLU A 273 -16.32 1.88 30.82
CA GLU A 273 -17.60 1.77 31.53
C GLU A 273 -18.77 2.33 30.70
N GLY A 274 -18.52 2.83 29.48
CA GLY A 274 -19.55 3.43 28.62
C GLY A 274 -19.95 4.87 28.99
N LYS A 275 -19.20 5.54 29.87
CA LYS A 275 -19.47 6.92 30.26
C LYS A 275 -18.89 7.89 29.27
N ALA A 276 -19.64 8.95 28.95
CA ALA A 276 -19.17 10.01 28.05
C ALA A 276 -17.90 10.69 28.59
N THR A 277 -16.93 10.84 27.74
CA THR A 277 -15.67 11.49 28.06
C THR A 277 -15.06 12.13 26.81
N LYS A 278 -13.90 12.74 26.94
CA LYS A 278 -13.15 13.35 25.83
C LYS A 278 -11.77 12.74 25.71
N VAL A 279 -11.26 12.70 24.49
CA VAL A 279 -9.91 12.25 24.22
C VAL A 279 -9.19 13.23 23.31
N LYS A 280 -7.93 13.52 23.67
CA LYS A 280 -6.97 14.24 22.82
C LYS A 280 -5.73 13.38 22.72
N VAL A 281 -5.35 13.03 21.49
CA VAL A 281 -4.18 12.17 21.27
C VAL A 281 -2.97 13.06 21.07
N THR A 282 -2.12 13.12 22.09
CA THR A 282 -0.86 13.87 22.08
C THR A 282 0.29 12.93 21.70
N GLY A 283 0.38 12.56 20.44
CA GLY A 283 1.41 11.63 19.96
C GLY A 283 2.09 12.12 18.69
N ARG A 284 3.12 11.38 18.29
CA ARG A 284 3.84 11.63 17.03
C ARG A 284 3.10 10.89 15.91
N HIS A 285 2.17 11.56 15.22
CA HIS A 285 1.36 10.97 14.14
C HIS A 285 1.71 11.59 12.78
N ASP A 286 1.44 10.83 11.72
CA ASP A 286 1.58 11.33 10.36
C ASP A 286 0.41 12.27 10.05
N PRO A 287 0.62 13.49 9.52
CA PRO A 287 -0.47 14.35 9.03
C PRO A 287 -1.22 13.71 7.86
N CYS A 288 -0.53 12.89 7.08
CA CYS A 288 -1.11 12.07 6.02
C CYS A 288 -0.43 10.69 6.00
N VAL A 289 -1.20 9.65 6.29
CA VAL A 289 -0.69 8.27 6.27
C VAL A 289 -0.43 7.75 4.85
N GLY A 290 -0.98 8.41 3.82
CA GLY A 290 -0.83 8.03 2.41
C GLY A 290 0.63 8.05 1.96
N ILE A 291 1.42 9.01 2.43
CA ILE A 291 2.85 9.11 2.06
C ILE A 291 3.57 7.79 2.35
N ARG A 292 3.46 7.29 3.59
CA ARG A 292 4.09 6.03 3.99
C ARG A 292 3.36 4.78 3.51
N ALA A 293 2.11 4.91 3.10
CA ALA A 293 1.34 3.80 2.53
C ALA A 293 1.76 3.45 1.10
N THR A 294 2.40 4.37 0.38
CA THR A 294 2.87 4.13 -1.00
C THR A 294 3.77 2.88 -1.11
N PRO A 295 4.89 2.76 -0.41
CA PRO A 295 5.72 1.55 -0.46
C PRO A 295 5.04 0.30 0.13
N ILE A 296 4.02 0.47 0.98
CA ILE A 296 3.23 -0.64 1.50
C ILE A 296 2.32 -1.21 0.40
N ALA A 297 1.65 -0.32 -0.36
CA ALA A 297 0.81 -0.72 -1.48
C ALA A 297 1.59 -1.49 -2.55
N GLU A 298 2.75 -0.96 -2.95
CA GLU A 298 3.66 -1.65 -3.88
C GLU A 298 4.02 -3.06 -3.40
N SER A 299 4.30 -3.19 -2.11
CA SER A 299 4.71 -4.46 -1.50
C SER A 299 3.56 -5.47 -1.46
N MET A 300 2.34 -5.02 -1.18
CA MET A 300 1.16 -5.89 -1.19
C MET A 300 0.81 -6.36 -2.59
N VAL A 301 0.88 -5.49 -3.59
CA VAL A 301 0.71 -5.86 -5.01
C VAL A 301 1.79 -6.88 -5.42
N ALA A 302 3.04 -6.68 -5.02
CA ALA A 302 4.12 -7.62 -5.31
C ALA A 302 3.87 -9.03 -4.74
N LEU A 303 3.35 -9.12 -3.52
CA LEU A 303 3.03 -10.40 -2.89
C LEU A 303 1.94 -11.15 -3.65
N VAL A 304 0.88 -10.46 -4.06
CA VAL A 304 -0.20 -11.07 -4.85
C VAL A 304 0.31 -11.53 -6.23
N LEU A 305 1.06 -10.68 -6.92
CA LEU A 305 1.62 -11.02 -8.23
C LEU A 305 2.59 -12.21 -8.15
N MET A 306 3.38 -12.29 -7.09
CA MET A 306 4.29 -13.42 -6.86
C MET A 306 3.52 -14.73 -6.66
N ASP A 307 2.44 -14.72 -5.88
CA ASP A 307 1.59 -15.88 -5.66
C ASP A 307 0.98 -16.37 -6.97
N HIS A 308 0.36 -15.47 -7.73
CA HIS A 308 -0.22 -15.81 -9.02
C HIS A 308 0.81 -16.28 -10.07
N LEU A 309 2.02 -15.68 -10.07
CA LEU A 309 3.10 -16.14 -10.94
C LEU A 309 3.52 -17.58 -10.60
N LEU A 310 3.64 -17.91 -9.32
CA LEU A 310 4.01 -19.26 -8.89
C LEU A 310 2.89 -20.27 -9.20
N ARG A 311 1.63 -19.89 -8.99
CA ARG A 311 0.47 -20.71 -9.36
C ARG A 311 0.46 -20.98 -10.86
N ASN A 312 0.57 -19.94 -11.69
CA ASN A 312 0.59 -20.08 -13.14
C ASN A 312 1.72 -21.00 -13.61
N ARG A 313 2.92 -20.87 -13.04
CA ARG A 313 4.04 -21.76 -13.33
C ARG A 313 3.77 -23.21 -12.92
N GLY A 314 3.08 -23.41 -11.81
CA GLY A 314 2.73 -24.76 -11.34
C GLY A 314 1.63 -25.44 -12.17
N GLN A 315 0.68 -24.66 -12.69
CA GLN A 315 -0.49 -25.17 -13.41
C GLN A 315 -0.32 -25.16 -14.92
N ASN A 316 0.34 -24.14 -15.46
CA ASN A 316 0.31 -23.82 -16.89
C ASN A 316 1.69 -23.63 -17.51
N ALA A 317 2.78 -24.12 -16.88
CA ALA A 317 4.15 -23.89 -17.36
C ALA A 317 4.38 -24.36 -18.80
N GLU A 318 3.67 -25.38 -19.26
CA GLU A 318 3.79 -25.97 -20.58
C GLU A 318 2.74 -25.46 -21.59
N VAL A 319 1.82 -24.59 -21.13
CA VAL A 319 0.79 -24.01 -22.01
C VAL A 319 1.44 -22.99 -22.96
N GLN A 320 1.23 -23.19 -24.24
CA GLN A 320 1.62 -22.24 -25.28
C GLN A 320 0.34 -21.70 -25.94
N SER A 321 0.17 -20.39 -25.92
CA SER A 321 -0.89 -19.74 -26.68
C SER A 321 -0.65 -19.93 -28.17
N GLY A 322 -1.67 -20.34 -28.92
CA GLY A 322 -1.59 -20.38 -30.38
C GLY A 322 -1.81 -19.02 -31.05
N VAL A 323 -1.99 -17.96 -30.27
CA VAL A 323 -2.20 -16.58 -30.76
C VAL A 323 -1.07 -15.67 -30.29
N PRO A 324 -0.69 -14.64 -31.07
CA PRO A 324 0.33 -13.68 -30.65
C PRO A 324 -0.15 -12.84 -29.48
N GLU A 325 0.79 -12.40 -28.65
CA GLU A 325 0.51 -11.40 -27.61
C GLU A 325 0.16 -10.06 -28.28
N ILE A 326 -0.85 -9.40 -27.76
CA ILE A 326 -1.25 -8.06 -28.19
C ILE A 326 -0.44 -7.06 -27.37
N PRO A 327 0.28 -6.11 -27.99
CA PRO A 327 1.04 -5.10 -27.25
C PRO A 327 0.16 -4.29 -26.29
N SER A 328 0.72 -3.90 -25.14
CA SER A 328 0.03 -2.98 -24.23
C SER A 328 -0.16 -1.62 -24.91
N SER A 329 -1.18 -0.87 -24.48
CA SER A 329 -1.33 0.53 -24.86
C SER A 329 -0.13 1.37 -24.36
N GLU A 330 0.35 2.29 -25.19
CA GLU A 330 1.35 3.30 -24.77
C GLU A 330 0.79 4.28 -23.73
#